data_0a476b9919d745aaf92896cfb40e55fe
#
_entry.id   0a476b9919d745aaf92896cfb40e55fe
#
_cell.length_a   1.000
_cell.length_b   1.000
_cell.length_c   1.000
_cell.angle_alpha   90.00
_cell.angle_beta   90.00
_cell.angle_gamma   90.00
#
_symmetry.space_group_name_H-M   'P 1'
#
loop_
_entity.id
_entity.type
_entity.pdbx_description
1 polymer ?
#
loop_
_entity_poly.entity_id
_entity_poly.type
_entity_poly.pdbx_seq_one_letter_code
_entity_poly.pdbx_strand_id
1 'polypeptide(L)'
;IPDGLPTSGTASEKSLIAFDLFTESAGLKNVNIDTEGSRHSSLLAIMSAGASRVMSEEELRRVVAVKMPSFAQERDCQQLIHDFYEKYGDSSKPFSRDVIRINAQAEKQATLLTPNSSLQTPNCEDDYPAPPEMPKKLPKLVELLVSQTPDVYKPAVAHAIFPPLATHLCRTYFNYIDNVEHEATLMCCLLAGTGAGKNCVQMPINLIMEDIRKRDKDNLKREKEWKDEVTRKGANKDKRKRPENLVIQEIDADMTNPAFVMRTAEAQEHFLYTALNEIDQFDNLRGIGNQQFRIMCLAFDPGNQYGQTRVGTQSVTERVTIRFNWNASTTINKGIRYFSKVLTDGPISRINFCTIPEREIGAEMPVYGTYDDTFRENLKPYIEHLNMASGTINCPEAFALAQKLKEENADFARMSQDRVYENLSFRANVIAYLKACVLYVANGCQWESEIEEFVRWSEQYDLYCKMRFFRDAIVKSEQEGVKSSKRGPSNMLQLLPNEFSYQQAEQLRSDLGLDTKGTRRMIATWVFRKYIVKVE
;
A
#
# COMPACT_ATOMS: atom_id res chain seq x y z
N ILE A 1 35.73 -39.64 30.32
CA ILE A 1 35.46 -38.36 29.67
C ILE A 1 34.55 -38.66 28.48
N PRO A 2 33.29 -38.28 28.48
CA PRO A 2 32.54 -38.17 27.23
C PRO A 2 32.52 -36.71 26.81
N ASP A 3 33.10 -36.52 25.66
CA ASP A 3 33.10 -35.33 24.84
C ASP A 3 31.68 -34.90 24.48
N GLY A 4 31.45 -33.58 24.41
CA GLY A 4 30.32 -33.07 23.67
C GLY A 4 29.72 -31.79 24.19
N LEU A 5 30.48 -30.69 24.22
CA LEU A 5 29.85 -29.39 24.01
C LEU A 5 29.51 -29.27 22.52
N PRO A 6 28.27 -29.07 22.13
CA PRO A 6 27.93 -28.90 20.72
C PRO A 6 28.35 -27.53 20.23
N THR A 7 29.07 -27.59 19.15
CA THR A 7 29.55 -26.59 18.26
C THR A 7 28.53 -25.51 17.86
N SER A 8 29.01 -24.27 17.88
CA SER A 8 28.65 -23.07 17.05
C SER A 8 27.32 -23.13 16.27
N GLY A 9 26.27 -22.66 16.88
CA GLY A 9 25.03 -22.22 16.24
C GLY A 9 24.23 -21.43 17.26
N THR A 10 23.87 -20.22 16.97
CA THR A 10 22.94 -19.41 17.77
C THR A 10 21.53 -19.99 17.63
N ALA A 11 20.75 -20.00 18.74
CA ALA A 11 19.35 -20.37 18.70
C ALA A 11 18.57 -19.50 17.71
N SER A 12 17.64 -20.08 16.94
CA SER A 12 16.87 -19.32 15.97
C SER A 12 15.90 -18.36 16.69
N GLU A 13 15.68 -17.20 16.12
CA GLU A 13 14.77 -16.17 16.68
C GLU A 13 13.34 -16.70 16.82
N LYS A 14 12.88 -17.49 15.86
CA LYS A 14 11.60 -18.21 15.93
C LYS A 14 11.52 -19.11 17.16
N SER A 15 12.58 -19.87 17.45
CA SER A 15 12.63 -20.80 18.59
C SER A 15 12.67 -20.06 19.92
N LEU A 16 13.36 -18.94 20.00
CA LEU A 16 13.39 -18.09 21.20
C LEU A 16 12.00 -17.52 21.51
N ILE A 17 11.28 -17.02 20.51
CA ILE A 17 9.92 -16.50 20.64
C ILE A 17 8.94 -17.63 20.99
N ALA A 18 9.05 -18.78 20.31
CA ALA A 18 8.22 -19.94 20.61
C ALA A 18 8.38 -20.40 22.07
N PHE A 19 9.61 -20.42 22.59
CA PHE A 19 9.90 -20.76 23.97
C PHE A 19 9.21 -19.78 24.95
N ASP A 20 9.26 -18.47 24.70
CA ASP A 20 8.59 -17.47 25.52
C ASP A 20 7.07 -17.65 25.52
N LEU A 21 6.48 -17.92 24.37
CA LEU A 21 5.04 -18.18 24.24
C LEU A 21 4.62 -19.49 24.96
N PHE A 22 5.45 -20.55 24.91
CA PHE A 22 5.20 -21.76 25.68
C PHE A 22 5.41 -21.53 27.18
N THR A 23 6.33 -20.68 27.60
CA THR A 23 6.52 -20.24 28.97
C THR A 23 5.26 -19.54 29.48
N GLU A 24 4.67 -18.66 28.69
CA GLU A 24 3.40 -18.01 29.02
C GLU A 24 2.24 -19.02 29.05
N SER A 25 2.18 -19.96 28.11
CA SER A 25 1.17 -21.03 28.08
C SER A 25 1.27 -22.00 29.26
N ALA A 26 2.48 -22.19 29.78
CA ALA A 26 2.73 -22.98 30.99
C ALA A 26 2.37 -22.24 32.31
N GLY A 27 1.88 -20.99 32.22
CA GLY A 27 1.52 -20.18 33.39
C GLY A 27 2.72 -19.49 34.07
N LEU A 28 3.87 -19.43 33.41
CA LEU A 28 5.13 -18.90 33.95
C LEU A 28 5.49 -17.51 33.46
N LYS A 29 4.53 -16.74 32.94
CA LYS A 29 4.74 -15.44 32.25
C LYS A 29 5.59 -14.44 33.03
N ASN A 30 5.48 -14.38 34.35
CA ASN A 30 6.17 -13.39 35.18
C ASN A 30 7.07 -14.08 36.23
N VAL A 31 7.45 -15.32 35.98
CA VAL A 31 8.29 -16.10 36.85
C VAL A 31 9.72 -16.12 36.32
N ASN A 32 10.71 -15.93 37.21
CA ASN A 32 12.08 -16.18 36.81
C ASN A 32 12.30 -17.70 36.73
N ILE A 33 12.28 -18.23 35.50
CA ILE A 33 12.36 -19.65 35.19
C ILE A 33 13.71 -20.28 35.48
N ASP A 34 14.78 -19.49 35.67
CA ASP A 34 16.14 -19.95 35.96
C ASP A 34 16.49 -19.86 37.47
N THR A 35 15.48 -19.78 38.33
CA THR A 35 15.68 -19.73 39.80
C THR A 35 15.99 -21.09 40.36
N GLU A 36 17.02 -21.18 41.21
CA GLU A 36 17.41 -22.41 41.90
C GLU A 36 16.21 -23.00 42.73
N GLY A 37 15.99 -24.29 42.57
CA GLY A 37 14.87 -25.02 43.18
C GLY A 37 13.59 -25.11 42.35
N SER A 38 13.38 -24.22 41.35
CA SER A 38 12.20 -24.26 40.46
C SER A 38 12.52 -24.49 38.98
N ARG A 39 13.76 -24.32 38.56
CA ARG A 39 14.18 -24.38 37.15
C ARG A 39 13.89 -25.73 36.49
N HIS A 40 14.09 -26.86 37.18
CA HIS A 40 13.76 -28.19 36.67
C HIS A 40 12.27 -28.31 36.34
N SER A 41 11.40 -27.95 37.30
CA SER A 41 9.94 -27.99 37.12
C SER A 41 9.46 -26.97 36.07
N SER A 42 10.11 -25.80 35.96
CA SER A 42 9.77 -24.80 34.97
C SER A 42 10.09 -25.30 33.56
N LEU A 43 11.26 -25.85 33.31
CA LEU A 43 11.62 -26.40 32.01
C LEU A 43 10.72 -27.59 31.63
N LEU A 44 10.44 -28.47 32.58
CA LEU A 44 9.52 -29.60 32.36
C LEU A 44 8.12 -29.14 31.97
N ALA A 45 7.61 -28.08 32.61
CA ALA A 45 6.30 -27.49 32.28
C ALA A 45 6.28 -26.89 30.88
N ILE A 46 7.36 -26.16 30.49
CA ILE A 46 7.50 -25.53 29.17
C ILE A 46 7.57 -26.61 28.06
N MET A 47 8.36 -27.67 28.26
CA MET A 47 8.42 -28.79 27.32
C MET A 47 7.06 -29.49 27.18
N SER A 48 6.36 -29.69 28.31
CA SER A 48 5.04 -30.30 28.33
C SER A 48 3.95 -29.44 27.71
N ALA A 49 4.09 -28.11 27.74
CA ALA A 49 3.21 -27.16 27.05
C ALA A 49 3.33 -27.25 25.52
N GLY A 50 4.43 -27.82 25.02
CA GLY A 50 4.61 -28.08 23.58
C GLY A 50 5.90 -27.60 22.97
N ALA A 51 6.82 -27.01 23.73
CA ALA A 51 8.11 -26.56 23.20
C ALA A 51 8.90 -27.71 22.54
N SER A 52 8.90 -28.89 23.14
CA SER A 52 9.52 -30.10 22.59
C SER A 52 8.88 -30.63 21.29
N ARG A 53 7.68 -30.19 20.97
CA ARG A 53 6.98 -30.56 19.72
C ARG A 53 7.35 -29.67 18.52
N VAL A 54 7.81 -28.45 18.80
CA VAL A 54 8.08 -27.42 17.80
C VAL A 54 9.58 -27.25 17.54
N MET A 55 10.40 -27.67 18.47
CA MET A 55 11.87 -27.59 18.43
C MET A 55 12.47 -29.00 18.43
N SER A 56 13.60 -29.17 17.74
CA SER A 56 14.44 -30.38 17.92
C SER A 56 15.14 -30.34 19.27
N GLU A 57 15.61 -31.49 19.75
CA GLU A 57 16.38 -31.57 21.00
C GLU A 57 17.58 -30.62 21.01
N GLU A 58 18.33 -30.58 19.91
CA GLU A 58 19.48 -29.68 19.76
C GLU A 58 19.08 -28.19 19.80
N GLU A 59 18.00 -27.84 19.13
CA GLU A 59 17.52 -26.47 19.12
C GLU A 59 16.99 -26.06 20.49
N LEU A 60 16.27 -26.93 21.20
CA LEU A 60 15.85 -26.64 22.57
C LEU A 60 17.04 -26.43 23.52
N ARG A 61 18.11 -27.23 23.39
CA ARG A 61 19.34 -27.02 24.17
C ARG A 61 19.95 -25.64 23.93
N ARG A 62 19.98 -25.18 22.68
CA ARG A 62 20.48 -23.83 22.34
C ARG A 62 19.58 -22.73 22.94
N VAL A 63 18.25 -22.90 22.86
CA VAL A 63 17.29 -21.95 23.43
C VAL A 63 17.41 -21.90 24.96
N VAL A 64 17.52 -23.05 25.62
CA VAL A 64 17.70 -23.13 27.09
C VAL A 64 19.01 -22.49 27.52
N ALA A 65 20.08 -22.61 26.74
CA ALA A 65 21.36 -21.93 27.02
C ALA A 65 21.22 -20.39 27.00
N VAL A 66 20.28 -19.84 26.24
CA VAL A 66 19.99 -18.41 26.19
C VAL A 66 19.00 -17.98 27.27
N LYS A 67 17.93 -18.74 27.49
CA LYS A 67 16.80 -18.36 28.37
C LYS A 67 16.98 -18.79 29.84
N MET A 68 17.76 -19.83 30.07
CA MET A 68 18.05 -20.41 31.40
C MET A 68 19.56 -20.72 31.53
N PRO A 69 20.44 -19.71 31.45
CA PRO A 69 21.88 -19.90 31.34
C PRO A 69 22.49 -20.62 32.56
N SER A 70 21.93 -20.43 33.76
CA SER A 70 22.41 -21.08 34.96
C SER A 70 22.08 -22.57 34.94
N PHE A 71 20.86 -22.93 34.54
CA PHE A 71 20.42 -24.31 34.47
C PHE A 71 21.04 -25.08 33.31
N ALA A 72 21.26 -24.43 32.17
CA ALA A 72 21.84 -25.05 30.99
C ALA A 72 23.21 -25.68 31.23
N GLN A 73 23.98 -25.19 32.23
CA GLN A 73 25.32 -25.67 32.57
C GLN A 73 25.27 -26.93 33.45
N GLU A 74 24.12 -27.28 33.98
CA GLU A 74 23.98 -28.41 34.87
C GLU A 74 23.73 -29.72 34.12
N ARG A 75 24.28 -30.82 34.65
CA ARG A 75 24.08 -32.15 34.09
C ARG A 75 22.60 -32.56 34.13
N ASP A 76 21.87 -32.11 35.17
CA ASP A 76 20.45 -32.35 35.35
C ASP A 76 19.63 -31.77 34.20
N CYS A 77 19.95 -30.57 33.72
CA CYS A 77 19.28 -29.96 32.57
C CYS A 77 19.43 -30.80 31.30
N GLN A 78 20.65 -31.25 31.02
CA GLN A 78 20.96 -32.02 29.82
C GLN A 78 20.24 -33.40 29.87
N GLN A 79 20.23 -34.02 31.02
CA GLN A 79 19.54 -35.29 31.24
C GLN A 79 18.01 -35.12 31.11
N LEU A 80 17.45 -34.08 31.72
CA LEU A 80 16.02 -33.80 31.67
C LEU A 80 15.52 -33.62 30.24
N ILE A 81 16.25 -32.87 29.41
CA ILE A 81 15.90 -32.65 28.00
C ILE A 81 15.96 -33.99 27.26
N HIS A 82 17.04 -34.73 27.41
CA HIS A 82 17.22 -36.03 26.74
C HIS A 82 16.11 -37.03 27.07
N ASP A 83 15.86 -37.25 28.37
CA ASP A 83 14.85 -38.20 28.86
C ASP A 83 13.45 -37.80 28.39
N PHE A 84 13.17 -36.48 28.29
CA PHE A 84 11.91 -36.00 27.80
C PHE A 84 11.71 -36.31 26.31
N TYR A 85 12.75 -36.08 25.48
CA TYR A 85 12.66 -36.38 24.04
C TYR A 85 12.64 -37.90 23.79
N GLU A 86 13.38 -38.70 24.53
CA GLU A 86 13.33 -40.15 24.44
C GLU A 86 11.92 -40.68 24.73
N LYS A 87 11.27 -40.13 25.76
CA LYS A 87 9.95 -40.61 26.20
C LYS A 87 8.77 -40.03 25.41
N TYR A 88 8.85 -38.78 24.95
CA TYR A 88 7.74 -38.02 24.37
C TYR A 88 8.04 -37.43 23.01
N GLY A 89 9.24 -37.63 22.45
CA GLY A 89 9.67 -37.06 21.17
C GLY A 89 9.03 -37.72 19.94
N ASP A 90 8.08 -38.64 20.11
CA ASP A 90 7.37 -39.29 18.99
C ASP A 90 6.59 -38.26 18.16
N SER A 91 7.08 -38.02 16.97
CA SER A 91 6.53 -37.07 16.01
C SER A 91 5.24 -37.55 15.32
N SER A 92 4.84 -38.82 15.56
CA SER A 92 3.66 -39.43 14.93
C SER A 92 2.32 -38.91 15.47
N LYS A 93 2.30 -38.26 16.65
CA LYS A 93 1.10 -37.71 17.26
C LYS A 93 0.74 -36.34 16.69
N PRO A 94 -0.51 -36.07 16.33
CA PRO A 94 -0.92 -34.76 15.81
C PRO A 94 -0.70 -33.66 16.85
N PHE A 95 -0.32 -32.45 16.38
CA PHE A 95 -0.18 -31.29 17.23
C PHE A 95 -1.53 -30.88 17.84
N SER A 96 -1.51 -30.48 19.12
CA SER A 96 -2.68 -29.85 19.73
C SER A 96 -2.96 -28.48 19.06
N ARG A 97 -4.21 -28.00 19.15
CA ARG A 97 -4.59 -26.67 18.57
C ARG A 97 -3.73 -25.54 19.15
N ASP A 98 -3.36 -25.64 20.43
CA ASP A 98 -2.54 -24.63 21.09
C ASP A 98 -1.09 -24.65 20.58
N VAL A 99 -0.50 -25.82 20.36
CA VAL A 99 0.83 -25.94 19.76
C VAL A 99 0.87 -25.36 18.35
N ILE A 100 -0.15 -25.65 17.52
CA ILE A 100 -0.27 -25.09 16.16
C ILE A 100 -0.38 -23.56 16.22
N ARG A 101 -1.23 -23.03 17.12
CA ARG A 101 -1.44 -21.59 17.29
C ARG A 101 -0.15 -20.89 17.73
N ILE A 102 0.53 -21.43 18.74
CA ILE A 102 1.77 -20.86 19.29
C ILE A 102 2.88 -20.89 18.24
N ASN A 103 3.03 -21.99 17.50
CA ASN A 103 4.03 -22.08 16.44
C ASN A 103 3.78 -21.06 15.31
N ALA A 104 2.52 -20.91 14.88
CA ALA A 104 2.15 -19.91 13.88
C ALA A 104 2.34 -18.47 14.38
N GLN A 105 2.08 -18.23 15.67
CA GLN A 105 2.32 -16.92 16.29
C GLN A 105 3.81 -16.61 16.42
N ALA A 106 4.64 -17.58 16.80
CA ALA A 106 6.10 -17.45 16.87
C ALA A 106 6.69 -17.18 15.46
N GLU A 107 6.20 -17.88 14.45
CA GLU A 107 6.62 -17.68 13.06
C GLU A 107 6.27 -16.28 12.56
N LYS A 108 5.08 -15.79 12.88
CA LYS A 108 4.62 -14.44 12.56
C LYS A 108 5.44 -13.36 13.29
N GLN A 109 5.75 -13.57 14.56
CA GLN A 109 6.56 -12.63 15.35
C GLN A 109 8.03 -12.66 14.94
N ALA A 110 8.61 -13.84 14.67
CA ALA A 110 9.96 -13.97 14.15
C ALA A 110 10.10 -13.31 12.77
N THR A 111 9.10 -13.42 11.90
CA THR A 111 9.04 -12.72 10.61
C THR A 111 8.93 -11.19 10.78
N LEU A 112 8.42 -10.72 11.92
CA LEU A 112 8.36 -9.30 12.27
C LEU A 112 9.66 -8.79 12.91
N LEU A 113 10.44 -9.66 13.56
CA LEU A 113 11.68 -9.34 14.28
C LEU A 113 12.94 -9.67 13.47
N THR A 114 12.92 -10.71 12.64
CA THR A 114 13.94 -10.87 11.62
C THR A 114 13.73 -9.75 10.61
N PRO A 115 14.70 -8.85 10.41
CA PRO A 115 14.69 -8.02 9.22
C PRO A 115 14.59 -9.00 8.08
N ASN A 116 13.43 -8.97 7.39
CA ASN A 116 13.22 -9.78 6.21
C ASN A 116 14.44 -9.62 5.32
N SER A 117 15.16 -10.70 5.08
CA SER A 117 16.21 -10.76 4.06
C SER A 117 15.64 -10.60 2.64
N SER A 118 14.32 -10.34 2.49
CA SER A 118 13.64 -9.90 1.29
C SER A 118 13.00 -8.51 1.42
N LEU A 119 13.16 -7.84 2.59
CA LEU A 119 12.87 -6.43 2.84
C LEU A 119 14.08 -5.84 3.55
N GLN A 120 15.25 -6.04 2.97
CA GLN A 120 16.41 -5.25 3.34
C GLN A 120 16.06 -3.79 3.08
N THR A 121 15.95 -3.00 4.15
CA THR A 121 16.39 -1.62 4.03
C THR A 121 17.80 -1.70 3.46
N PRO A 122 18.06 -1.03 2.35
CA PRO A 122 19.40 -1.05 1.78
C PRO A 122 20.35 -0.37 2.74
N ASN A 123 21.03 -1.18 3.55
CA ASN A 123 22.31 -0.80 4.09
C ASN A 123 23.34 -1.36 3.12
N CYS A 124 23.97 -0.47 2.38
CA CYS A 124 25.19 -0.64 1.59
C CYS A 124 25.05 -1.60 0.39
N GLU A 125 25.19 -1.01 -0.78
CA GLU A 125 25.30 -1.67 -2.09
C GLU A 125 23.99 -2.32 -2.58
N ASP A 126 22.93 -1.49 -2.67
CA ASP A 126 21.82 -1.79 -3.54
C ASP A 126 22.35 -1.77 -4.97
N ASP A 127 22.45 -2.93 -5.59
CA ASP A 127 22.73 -3.09 -7.04
C ASP A 127 21.59 -2.46 -7.90
N TYR A 128 20.58 -1.85 -7.27
CA TYR A 128 19.51 -1.18 -7.98
C TYR A 128 19.99 0.19 -8.46
N PRO A 129 19.83 0.52 -9.73
CA PRO A 129 20.34 1.78 -10.28
C PRO A 129 19.77 3.00 -9.53
N ALA A 130 20.53 4.08 -9.51
CA ALA A 130 20.06 5.36 -8.99
C ALA A 130 18.83 5.85 -9.77
N PRO A 131 17.93 6.66 -9.16
CA PRO A 131 16.81 7.23 -9.89
C PRO A 131 17.30 8.10 -11.05
N PRO A 132 16.53 8.23 -12.15
CA PRO A 132 16.88 9.08 -13.27
C PRO A 132 17.17 10.53 -12.83
N GLU A 133 18.27 11.10 -13.29
CA GLU A 133 18.62 12.49 -12.99
C GLU A 133 17.62 13.46 -13.62
N MET A 134 17.23 14.47 -12.86
CA MET A 134 16.31 15.51 -13.33
C MET A 134 16.96 16.36 -14.43
N PRO A 135 16.26 16.70 -15.52
CA PRO A 135 16.79 17.57 -16.57
C PRO A 135 17.27 18.91 -16.01
N LYS A 136 18.35 19.44 -16.58
CA LYS A 136 18.89 20.75 -16.18
C LYS A 136 18.02 21.91 -16.63
N LYS A 137 17.34 21.75 -17.77
CA LYS A 137 16.37 22.73 -18.28
C LYS A 137 14.97 22.24 -17.98
N LEU A 138 14.16 23.09 -17.40
CA LEU A 138 12.82 22.77 -16.95
C LEU A 138 11.80 23.68 -17.61
N PRO A 139 10.54 23.22 -17.80
CA PRO A 139 9.45 24.13 -18.13
C PRO A 139 9.35 25.25 -17.09
N LYS A 140 9.08 26.47 -17.53
CA LYS A 140 9.14 27.69 -16.67
C LYS A 140 8.32 27.56 -15.38
N LEU A 141 7.13 26.98 -15.46
CA LEU A 141 6.31 26.75 -14.27
C LEU A 141 6.98 25.78 -13.29
N VAL A 142 7.57 24.69 -13.79
CA VAL A 142 8.29 23.71 -12.94
C VAL A 142 9.53 24.37 -12.34
N GLU A 143 10.31 25.10 -13.15
CA GLU A 143 11.49 25.82 -12.71
C GLU A 143 11.14 26.80 -11.57
N LEU A 144 10.06 27.59 -11.74
CA LEU A 144 9.54 28.48 -10.71
C LEU A 144 9.21 27.70 -9.42
N LEU A 145 8.43 26.64 -9.52
CA LEU A 145 7.93 25.89 -8.35
C LEU A 145 9.03 25.17 -7.57
N VAL A 146 10.13 24.75 -8.23
CA VAL A 146 11.28 24.13 -7.56
C VAL A 146 12.39 25.12 -7.21
N SER A 147 12.31 26.40 -7.61
CA SER A 147 13.40 27.40 -7.49
C SER A 147 13.87 27.63 -6.05
N GLN A 148 12.96 27.54 -5.09
CA GLN A 148 13.25 27.75 -3.66
C GLN A 148 13.51 26.43 -2.92
N THR A 149 13.57 25.31 -3.63
CA THR A 149 13.73 23.98 -3.09
C THR A 149 15.19 23.52 -3.23
N PRO A 150 15.81 22.95 -2.19
CA PRO A 150 17.14 22.33 -2.30
C PRO A 150 17.19 21.23 -3.36
N ASP A 151 18.32 21.09 -4.06
CA ASP A 151 18.45 20.21 -5.24
C ASP A 151 18.02 18.76 -4.95
N VAL A 152 18.36 18.23 -3.79
CA VAL A 152 17.99 16.87 -3.36
C VAL A 152 16.48 16.64 -3.31
N TYR A 153 15.68 17.69 -3.13
CA TYR A 153 14.22 17.61 -3.05
C TYR A 153 13.50 18.02 -4.31
N LYS A 154 14.19 18.66 -5.28
CA LYS A 154 13.57 19.12 -6.54
C LYS A 154 12.80 18.01 -7.27
N PRO A 155 13.34 16.77 -7.42
CA PRO A 155 12.60 15.69 -8.07
C PRO A 155 11.26 15.38 -7.39
N ALA A 156 11.24 15.31 -6.05
CA ALA A 156 10.00 15.03 -5.30
C ALA A 156 8.97 16.16 -5.46
N VAL A 157 9.41 17.41 -5.39
CA VAL A 157 8.53 18.58 -5.60
C VAL A 157 8.01 18.61 -7.04
N ALA A 158 8.86 18.36 -8.03
CA ALA A 158 8.50 18.35 -9.45
C ALA A 158 7.43 17.30 -9.81
N HIS A 159 7.31 16.23 -9.02
CA HIS A 159 6.20 15.27 -9.15
C HIS A 159 4.97 15.69 -8.35
N ALA A 160 5.15 16.24 -7.16
CA ALA A 160 4.07 16.54 -6.23
C ALA A 160 3.23 17.78 -6.63
N ILE A 161 3.73 18.67 -7.49
CA ILE A 161 3.00 19.87 -7.93
C ILE A 161 1.82 19.58 -8.86
N PHE A 162 1.79 18.44 -9.54
CA PHE A 162 0.79 18.17 -10.58
C PHE A 162 -0.63 17.92 -10.05
N PRO A 163 -0.87 17.15 -8.98
CA PRO A 163 -2.22 17.00 -8.46
C PRO A 163 -2.90 18.32 -8.07
N PRO A 164 -2.24 19.25 -7.32
CA PRO A 164 -2.86 20.54 -7.02
C PRO A 164 -3.00 21.44 -8.27
N LEU A 165 -2.05 21.45 -9.23
CA LEU A 165 -2.20 22.19 -10.49
C LEU A 165 -3.42 21.69 -11.28
N ALA A 166 -3.55 20.38 -11.44
CA ALA A 166 -4.67 19.75 -12.13
C ALA A 166 -6.03 20.02 -11.46
N THR A 167 -6.05 20.30 -10.16
CA THR A 167 -7.27 20.60 -9.40
C THR A 167 -7.92 21.93 -9.81
N HIS A 168 -7.17 22.83 -10.44
CA HIS A 168 -7.69 24.09 -11.00
C HIS A 168 -8.50 23.89 -12.29
N LEU A 169 -8.25 22.80 -13.02
CA LEU A 169 -8.98 22.50 -14.27
C LEU A 169 -10.42 22.07 -13.94
N CYS A 170 -11.38 22.71 -14.59
CA CYS A 170 -12.79 22.39 -14.46
C CYS A 170 -13.40 22.22 -15.85
N ARG A 171 -14.11 21.12 -16.10
CA ARG A 171 -14.70 20.83 -17.42
C ARG A 171 -13.69 20.93 -18.56
N THR A 172 -12.47 20.47 -18.29
CA THR A 172 -11.35 20.51 -19.25
C THR A 172 -10.97 19.08 -19.61
N TYR A 173 -10.94 18.79 -20.90
CA TYR A 173 -10.78 17.45 -21.44
C TYR A 173 -9.63 17.39 -22.43
N PHE A 174 -8.99 16.23 -22.49
CA PHE A 174 -7.82 15.97 -23.36
C PHE A 174 -8.00 14.62 -24.07
N ASN A 175 -7.89 14.61 -25.38
CA ASN A 175 -7.97 13.39 -26.19
C ASN A 175 -6.64 12.63 -26.15
N TYR A 176 -6.63 11.45 -25.54
CA TYR A 176 -5.45 10.60 -25.48
C TYR A 176 -5.32 9.73 -26.74
N ILE A 177 -4.16 9.08 -26.89
CA ILE A 177 -3.79 8.29 -28.08
C ILE A 177 -4.69 7.05 -28.33
N ASP A 178 -5.51 6.66 -27.38
CA ASP A 178 -6.51 5.60 -27.50
C ASP A 178 -7.90 6.10 -27.94
N ASN A 179 -8.00 7.38 -28.30
CA ASN A 179 -9.24 8.08 -28.63
C ASN A 179 -10.26 8.19 -27.47
N VAL A 180 -9.79 8.05 -26.25
CA VAL A 180 -10.59 8.30 -25.03
C VAL A 180 -10.29 9.70 -24.52
N GLU A 181 -11.35 10.41 -24.15
CA GLU A 181 -11.26 11.74 -23.55
C GLU A 181 -10.97 11.62 -22.05
N HIS A 182 -9.89 12.23 -21.59
CA HIS A 182 -9.46 12.23 -20.18
C HIS A 182 -9.61 13.59 -19.54
N GLU A 183 -9.96 13.62 -18.27
CA GLU A 183 -9.79 14.78 -17.39
C GLU A 183 -8.44 14.64 -16.64
N ALA A 184 -7.89 15.73 -16.16
CA ALA A 184 -6.57 15.74 -15.51
C ALA A 184 -6.61 15.16 -14.08
N THR A 185 -6.95 13.89 -13.94
CA THR A 185 -6.85 13.18 -12.66
C THR A 185 -5.42 12.76 -12.42
N LEU A 186 -4.80 13.37 -11.43
CA LEU A 186 -3.42 13.10 -11.05
C LEU A 186 -3.33 12.84 -9.54
N MET A 187 -2.63 11.76 -9.21
CA MET A 187 -2.41 11.29 -7.84
C MET A 187 -0.93 11.10 -7.63
N CYS A 188 -0.36 11.62 -6.55
CA CYS A 188 1.07 11.51 -6.28
C CYS A 188 1.34 10.98 -4.88
N CYS A 189 2.21 9.97 -4.77
CA CYS A 189 2.64 9.39 -3.52
C CYS A 189 4.17 9.46 -3.37
N LEU A 190 4.64 10.23 -2.39
CA LEU A 190 6.04 10.37 -2.04
C LEU A 190 6.45 9.28 -1.04
N LEU A 191 7.32 8.37 -1.48
CA LEU A 191 7.89 7.31 -0.67
C LEU A 191 9.34 7.67 -0.32
N ALA A 192 9.66 7.88 0.95
CA ALA A 192 11.03 8.23 1.34
C ALA A 192 11.36 7.72 2.75
N GLY A 193 12.63 7.69 3.10
CA GLY A 193 13.08 7.26 4.42
C GLY A 193 12.51 8.08 5.57
N THR A 194 12.68 7.59 6.80
CA THR A 194 12.34 8.37 8.00
C THR A 194 13.31 9.54 8.12
N GLY A 195 12.79 10.76 8.35
CA GLY A 195 13.63 11.96 8.43
C GLY A 195 14.14 12.48 7.08
N ALA A 196 13.75 11.91 5.96
CA ALA A 196 14.21 12.29 4.61
C ALA A 196 13.74 13.68 4.13
N GLY A 197 12.94 14.41 4.90
CA GLY A 197 12.48 15.76 4.51
C GLY A 197 11.23 15.76 3.62
N LYS A 198 10.32 14.81 3.78
CA LYS A 198 9.08 14.69 2.99
C LYS A 198 8.21 15.95 2.97
N ASN A 199 8.36 16.84 3.94
CA ASN A 199 7.64 18.12 3.99
C ASN A 199 8.09 19.12 2.90
N CYS A 200 9.11 18.80 2.12
CA CYS A 200 9.60 19.66 1.03
C CYS A 200 8.50 20.03 0.01
N VAL A 201 7.50 19.18 -0.17
CA VAL A 201 6.39 19.40 -1.10
C VAL A 201 5.31 20.35 -0.58
N GLN A 202 5.29 20.61 0.75
CA GLN A 202 4.16 21.30 1.40
C GLN A 202 4.00 22.77 0.96
N MET A 203 5.11 23.53 0.89
CA MET A 203 5.03 24.94 0.53
C MET A 203 4.60 25.18 -0.92
N PRO A 204 5.18 24.51 -1.93
CA PRO A 204 4.69 24.61 -3.31
C PRO A 204 3.21 24.23 -3.44
N ILE A 205 2.77 23.15 -2.81
CA ILE A 205 1.36 22.73 -2.81
C ILE A 205 0.47 23.82 -2.19
N ASN A 206 0.87 24.38 -1.04
CA ASN A 206 0.10 25.42 -0.37
C ASN A 206 -0.08 26.68 -1.24
N LEU A 207 0.97 27.07 -1.98
CA LEU A 207 0.93 28.22 -2.86
C LEU A 207 0.04 28.00 -4.09
N ILE A 208 0.10 26.80 -4.68
CA ILE A 208 -0.78 26.42 -5.79
C ILE A 208 -2.25 26.41 -5.33
N MET A 209 -2.54 25.91 -4.15
CA MET A 209 -3.91 25.77 -3.63
C MET A 209 -4.48 27.04 -2.97
N GLU A 210 -3.73 28.15 -2.92
CA GLU A 210 -4.09 29.34 -2.15
C GLU A 210 -5.43 29.97 -2.59
N ASP A 211 -5.71 30.07 -3.88
CA ASP A 211 -6.96 30.65 -4.37
C ASP A 211 -8.17 29.72 -4.19
N ILE A 212 -7.99 28.40 -4.34
CA ILE A 212 -9.02 27.40 -4.02
C ILE A 212 -9.39 27.50 -2.54
N ARG A 213 -8.41 27.56 -1.65
CA ARG A 213 -8.66 27.71 -0.20
C ARG A 213 -9.38 29.00 0.16
N LYS A 214 -9.10 30.09 -0.56
CA LYS A 214 -9.83 31.34 -0.37
C LYS A 214 -11.31 31.18 -0.73
N ARG A 215 -11.61 30.53 -1.85
CA ARG A 215 -13.00 30.24 -2.27
C ARG A 215 -13.70 29.27 -1.31
N ASP A 216 -13.04 28.23 -0.90
CA ASP A 216 -13.55 27.22 0.02
C ASP A 216 -13.88 27.81 1.39
N LYS A 217 -13.09 28.77 1.88
CA LYS A 217 -13.28 29.43 3.18
C LYS A 217 -14.65 30.07 3.31
N ASP A 218 -15.12 30.75 2.28
CA ASP A 218 -16.43 31.40 2.29
C ASP A 218 -17.58 30.37 2.28
N ASN A 219 -17.45 29.32 1.51
CA ASN A 219 -18.42 28.22 1.47
C ASN A 219 -18.43 27.41 2.78
N LEU A 220 -17.27 27.13 3.37
CA LEU A 220 -17.15 26.50 4.69
C LEU A 220 -17.81 27.34 5.78
N LYS A 221 -17.66 28.67 5.72
CA LYS A 221 -18.33 29.59 6.65
C LYS A 221 -19.85 29.52 6.52
N ARG A 222 -20.39 29.56 5.29
CA ARG A 222 -21.83 29.42 5.00
C ARG A 222 -22.38 28.08 5.51
N GLU A 223 -21.64 26.99 5.30
CA GLU A 223 -22.02 25.66 5.79
C GLU A 223 -22.04 25.61 7.31
N LYS A 224 -21.04 26.20 7.97
CA LYS A 224 -20.97 26.25 9.43
C LYS A 224 -22.12 27.06 10.03
N GLU A 225 -22.40 28.24 9.49
CA GLU A 225 -23.51 29.08 9.93
C GLU A 225 -24.86 28.34 9.84
N TRP A 226 -25.08 27.64 8.73
CA TRP A 226 -26.25 26.80 8.58
C TRP A 226 -26.34 25.67 9.61
N LYS A 227 -25.23 24.95 9.85
CA LYS A 227 -25.16 23.88 10.87
C LYS A 227 -25.45 24.42 12.27
N ASP A 228 -24.84 25.55 12.62
CA ASP A 228 -25.01 26.19 13.94
C ASP A 228 -26.47 26.64 14.16
N GLU A 229 -27.11 27.18 13.13
CA GLU A 229 -28.52 27.60 13.21
C GLU A 229 -29.49 26.41 13.33
N VAL A 230 -29.27 25.33 12.54
CA VAL A 230 -30.07 24.11 12.62
C VAL A 230 -29.93 23.46 14.01
N THR A 231 -28.70 23.43 14.54
CA THR A 231 -28.44 22.86 15.87
C THR A 231 -29.10 23.66 16.99
N ARG A 232 -29.07 25.00 16.94
CA ARG A 232 -29.71 25.87 17.95
C ARG A 232 -31.23 25.70 18.03
N LYS A 233 -31.89 25.40 16.90
CA LYS A 233 -33.36 25.25 16.83
C LYS A 233 -33.85 23.81 17.03
N GLY A 234 -32.94 22.88 17.26
CA GLY A 234 -33.24 21.47 17.40
C GLY A 234 -33.35 20.78 16.04
N ALA A 235 -32.36 19.98 15.71
CA ALA A 235 -32.16 19.35 14.39
C ALA A 235 -33.40 18.61 13.82
N ASN A 236 -34.30 18.11 14.69
CA ASN A 236 -35.49 17.39 14.29
C ASN A 236 -36.68 18.30 13.93
N LYS A 237 -36.63 19.59 14.23
CA LYS A 237 -37.72 20.56 14.01
C LYS A 237 -37.41 21.58 12.92
N ASP A 238 -36.17 21.81 12.58
CA ASP A 238 -35.76 22.76 11.55
C ASP A 238 -35.69 22.07 10.18
N LYS A 239 -36.55 22.49 9.27
CA LYS A 239 -36.66 21.99 7.87
C LYS A 239 -35.84 22.84 6.89
N ARG A 240 -34.97 23.73 7.34
CA ARG A 240 -34.17 24.56 6.42
C ARG A 240 -33.27 23.68 5.58
N LYS A 241 -33.37 23.92 4.30
CA LYS A 241 -32.47 23.23 3.35
C LYS A 241 -31.03 23.67 3.56
N ARG A 242 -30.13 22.76 3.30
CA ARG A 242 -28.69 23.05 3.20
C ARG A 242 -28.48 24.16 2.15
N PRO A 243 -27.56 25.11 2.34
CA PRO A 243 -27.25 26.13 1.34
C PRO A 243 -26.88 25.49 -0.01
N GLU A 244 -27.36 26.07 -1.07
CA GLU A 244 -27.03 25.66 -2.45
C GLU A 244 -25.67 26.23 -2.86
N ASN A 245 -25.05 25.63 -3.87
CA ASN A 245 -23.76 26.07 -4.44
C ASN A 245 -22.62 26.12 -3.41
N LEU A 246 -22.52 25.08 -2.58
CA LEU A 246 -21.39 24.89 -1.65
C LEU A 246 -20.24 24.17 -2.35
N VAL A 247 -19.57 24.82 -3.29
CA VAL A 247 -18.36 24.26 -3.92
C VAL A 247 -17.20 24.31 -2.92
N ILE A 248 -16.79 23.16 -2.39
CA ILE A 248 -15.65 23.00 -1.51
C ILE A 248 -14.78 21.91 -2.14
N GLN A 249 -13.59 22.31 -2.56
CA GLN A 249 -12.68 21.43 -3.31
C GLN A 249 -11.65 20.77 -2.41
N GLU A 250 -11.08 21.47 -1.43
CA GLU A 250 -10.15 20.86 -0.49
C GLU A 250 -10.92 20.12 0.61
N ILE A 251 -10.68 18.83 0.72
CA ILE A 251 -11.37 17.93 1.65
C ILE A 251 -10.41 17.24 2.59
N ASP A 252 -10.87 16.91 3.79
CA ASP A 252 -10.14 16.08 4.74
C ASP A 252 -10.28 14.60 4.36
N ALA A 253 -9.24 13.81 4.63
CA ALA A 253 -9.29 12.36 4.43
C ALA A 253 -10.22 11.65 5.43
N ASP A 254 -10.45 12.26 6.60
CA ASP A 254 -11.40 11.73 7.60
C ASP A 254 -12.85 12.06 7.21
N MET A 255 -13.33 11.35 6.22
CA MET A 255 -14.64 11.55 5.62
C MET A 255 -15.34 10.22 5.40
N THR A 256 -16.65 10.17 5.62
CA THR A 256 -17.45 9.00 5.26
C THR A 256 -17.74 8.96 3.76
N ASN A 257 -17.99 7.76 3.20
CA ASN A 257 -18.36 7.64 1.77
C ASN A 257 -19.59 8.47 1.37
N PRO A 258 -20.67 8.55 2.16
CA PRO A 258 -21.78 9.46 1.84
C PRO A 258 -21.37 10.93 1.78
N ALA A 259 -20.50 11.36 2.69
CA ALA A 259 -19.97 12.73 2.69
C ALA A 259 -19.10 12.99 1.45
N PHE A 260 -18.28 12.02 1.03
CA PHE A 260 -17.48 12.10 -0.18
C PHE A 260 -18.37 12.24 -1.44
N VAL A 261 -19.41 11.41 -1.57
CA VAL A 261 -20.36 11.50 -2.70
C VAL A 261 -21.08 12.84 -2.71
N MET A 262 -21.52 13.33 -1.54
CA MET A 262 -22.16 14.64 -1.41
C MET A 262 -21.20 15.77 -1.82
N ARG A 263 -19.96 15.77 -1.35
CA ARG A 263 -18.95 16.77 -1.74
C ARG A 263 -18.65 16.73 -3.23
N THR A 264 -18.56 15.53 -3.81
CA THR A 264 -18.36 15.37 -5.26
C THR A 264 -19.53 15.95 -6.06
N ALA A 265 -20.78 15.72 -5.63
CA ALA A 265 -21.96 16.30 -6.26
C ALA A 265 -21.99 17.84 -6.12
N GLU A 266 -21.70 18.38 -4.94
CA GLU A 266 -21.65 19.82 -4.66
C GLU A 266 -20.49 20.53 -5.36
N ALA A 267 -19.42 19.81 -5.73
CA ALA A 267 -18.26 20.38 -6.41
C ALA A 267 -18.53 20.87 -7.83
N GLN A 268 -19.69 20.59 -8.44
CA GLN A 268 -20.10 21.11 -9.75
C GLN A 268 -19.06 20.85 -10.85
N GLU A 269 -18.57 19.63 -10.92
CA GLU A 269 -17.55 19.16 -11.86
C GLU A 269 -16.11 19.67 -11.59
N HIS A 270 -15.88 20.40 -10.49
CA HIS A 270 -14.52 20.67 -10.03
C HIS A 270 -13.91 19.43 -9.39
N PHE A 271 -12.59 19.34 -9.47
CA PHE A 271 -11.85 18.30 -8.75
C PHE A 271 -11.87 18.54 -7.24
N LEU A 272 -12.14 17.49 -6.49
CA LEU A 272 -11.81 17.44 -5.08
C LEU A 272 -10.30 17.22 -4.91
N TYR A 273 -9.74 17.74 -3.83
CA TYR A 273 -8.32 17.58 -3.52
C TYR A 273 -8.07 17.28 -2.05
N THR A 274 -7.06 16.47 -1.76
CA THR A 274 -6.54 16.30 -0.40
C THR A 274 -5.02 16.13 -0.40
N ALA A 275 -4.36 16.65 0.63
CA ALA A 275 -2.95 16.45 0.89
C ALA A 275 -2.77 15.73 2.24
N LEU A 276 -2.13 14.56 2.20
CA LEU A 276 -1.97 13.66 3.34
C LEU A 276 -0.50 13.58 3.75
N ASN A 277 -0.24 13.78 5.03
CA ASN A 277 1.10 13.57 5.58
C ASN A 277 1.44 12.08 5.74
N GLU A 278 0.42 11.21 5.80
CA GLU A 278 0.56 9.77 5.89
C GLU A 278 -0.51 9.07 5.06
N ILE A 279 -0.12 8.10 4.24
CA ILE A 279 -1.02 7.42 3.30
C ILE A 279 -2.18 6.68 3.96
N ASP A 280 -2.00 6.18 5.19
CA ASP A 280 -3.03 5.46 5.92
C ASP A 280 -4.18 6.33 6.43
N GLN A 281 -4.09 7.66 6.31
CA GLN A 281 -5.22 8.55 6.54
C GLN A 281 -6.39 8.24 5.58
N PHE A 282 -6.12 7.67 4.40
CA PHE A 282 -7.17 7.16 3.51
C PHE A 282 -7.99 6.01 4.11
N ASP A 283 -7.47 5.31 5.12
CA ASP A 283 -8.24 4.25 5.79
C ASP A 283 -9.48 4.81 6.51
N ASN A 284 -9.56 6.11 6.72
CA ASN A 284 -10.74 6.78 7.29
C ASN A 284 -11.90 6.91 6.28
N LEU A 285 -11.64 6.89 4.98
CA LEU A 285 -12.67 6.74 3.93
C LEU A 285 -13.29 5.33 3.93
N ARG A 286 -13.53 4.77 5.12
CA ARG A 286 -13.95 3.37 5.27
C ARG A 286 -15.34 3.10 4.73
N GLY A 287 -15.41 2.11 3.84
CA GLY A 287 -16.58 1.32 3.50
C GLY A 287 -16.25 -0.16 3.60
N ILE A 288 -17.21 -1.03 3.33
CA ILE A 288 -16.97 -2.48 3.26
C ILE A 288 -15.97 -2.74 2.12
N GLY A 289 -14.80 -3.30 2.46
CA GLY A 289 -13.80 -3.82 1.52
C GLY A 289 -13.02 -2.79 0.71
N ASN A 290 -11.88 -2.30 1.23
CA ASN A 290 -10.86 -1.52 0.48
C ASN A 290 -11.40 -0.39 -0.42
N GLN A 291 -12.44 0.30 0.00
CA GLN A 291 -13.20 1.24 -0.84
C GLN A 291 -12.40 2.46 -1.28
N GLN A 292 -11.43 2.90 -0.47
CA GLN A 292 -10.49 3.97 -0.82
C GLN A 292 -9.72 3.67 -2.11
N PHE A 293 -9.25 2.43 -2.29
CA PHE A 293 -8.54 2.04 -3.50
C PHE A 293 -9.45 1.98 -4.73
N ARG A 294 -10.71 1.59 -4.52
CA ARG A 294 -11.71 1.63 -5.58
C ARG A 294 -12.01 3.07 -6.02
N ILE A 295 -12.12 4.00 -5.08
CA ILE A 295 -12.29 5.43 -5.40
C ILE A 295 -11.10 5.95 -6.22
N MET A 296 -9.86 5.61 -5.85
CA MET A 296 -8.66 5.99 -6.61
C MET A 296 -8.71 5.45 -8.04
N CYS A 297 -9.08 4.18 -8.23
CA CYS A 297 -9.20 3.59 -9.57
C CYS A 297 -10.31 4.27 -10.39
N LEU A 298 -11.48 4.49 -9.80
CA LEU A 298 -12.60 5.13 -10.46
C LEU A 298 -12.32 6.60 -10.82
N ALA A 299 -11.55 7.30 -9.99
CA ALA A 299 -11.14 8.68 -10.28
C ALA A 299 -10.26 8.76 -11.52
N PHE A 300 -9.35 7.81 -11.70
CA PHE A 300 -8.39 7.81 -12.80
C PHE A 300 -9.03 7.41 -14.15
N ASP A 301 -9.93 6.44 -14.14
CA ASP A 301 -10.49 5.90 -15.38
C ASP A 301 -11.65 6.81 -15.87
N PRO A 302 -11.62 7.32 -17.11
CA PRO A 302 -12.59 8.30 -17.61
C PRO A 302 -14.05 7.82 -17.56
N GLY A 303 -14.97 8.72 -17.23
CA GLY A 303 -16.40 8.47 -17.26
C GLY A 303 -16.94 7.50 -16.20
N ASN A 304 -16.11 7.05 -15.28
CA ASN A 304 -16.53 6.14 -14.22
C ASN A 304 -17.44 6.84 -13.21
N GLN A 305 -18.58 6.19 -12.93
CA GLN A 305 -19.57 6.69 -12.00
C GLN A 305 -19.55 5.90 -10.69
N TYR A 306 -19.69 6.63 -9.62
CA TYR A 306 -19.85 6.10 -8.28
C TYR A 306 -21.17 6.60 -7.69
N GLY A 307 -21.95 5.71 -7.08
CA GLY A 307 -23.24 6.07 -6.55
C GLY A 307 -23.51 5.39 -5.22
N GLN A 308 -24.32 6.05 -4.41
CA GLN A 308 -24.92 5.47 -3.22
C GLN A 308 -26.43 5.64 -3.29
N THR A 309 -27.15 4.56 -3.02
CA THR A 309 -28.60 4.57 -2.86
C THR A 309 -28.94 4.14 -1.44
N ARG A 310 -29.60 4.99 -0.69
CA ARG A 310 -30.03 4.70 0.69
C ARG A 310 -31.47 5.17 0.89
N VAL A 311 -32.25 4.43 1.67
CA VAL A 311 -33.71 4.62 1.83
C VAL A 311 -34.04 5.65 2.92
N GLY A 312 -33.10 6.11 3.73
CA GLY A 312 -33.34 7.08 4.81
C GLY A 312 -33.60 8.50 4.30
N THR A 313 -34.52 9.22 4.92
CA THR A 313 -34.95 10.58 4.52
C THR A 313 -33.84 11.65 4.57
N GLN A 314 -32.73 11.39 5.25
CA GLN A 314 -31.55 12.25 5.32
C GLN A 314 -30.31 11.61 4.63
N SER A 315 -30.52 10.57 3.84
CA SER A 315 -29.46 9.84 3.18
C SER A 315 -29.12 10.47 1.84
N VAL A 316 -27.83 10.51 1.53
CA VAL A 316 -27.35 10.90 0.19
C VAL A 316 -27.70 9.77 -0.78
N THR A 317 -28.47 10.10 -1.81
CA THR A 317 -28.78 9.21 -2.95
C THR A 317 -28.38 9.96 -4.21
N GLU A 318 -27.13 9.81 -4.59
CA GLU A 318 -26.52 10.50 -5.73
C GLU A 318 -25.64 9.54 -6.54
N ARG A 319 -25.54 9.80 -7.81
CA ARG A 319 -24.58 9.18 -8.72
C ARG A 319 -23.67 10.26 -9.28
N VAL A 320 -22.37 10.15 -9.02
CA VAL A 320 -21.40 11.16 -9.36
C VAL A 320 -20.26 10.58 -10.21
N THR A 321 -19.68 11.40 -11.07
CA THR A 321 -18.37 11.12 -11.67
C THR A 321 -17.31 11.55 -10.67
N ILE A 322 -16.42 10.63 -10.29
CA ILE A 322 -15.36 10.95 -9.32
C ILE A 322 -14.28 11.77 -10.02
N ARG A 323 -14.07 12.98 -9.54
CA ARG A 323 -12.96 13.88 -9.88
C ARG A 323 -12.17 14.14 -8.64
N PHE A 324 -11.05 13.43 -8.47
CA PHE A 324 -10.32 13.45 -7.21
C PHE A 324 -8.81 13.40 -7.43
N ASN A 325 -8.14 14.48 -7.07
CA ASN A 325 -6.69 14.61 -7.09
C ASN A 325 -6.16 14.58 -5.65
N TRP A 326 -4.97 14.05 -5.45
CA TRP A 326 -4.39 14.02 -4.11
C TRP A 326 -2.87 13.89 -4.10
N ASN A 327 -2.27 14.37 -3.01
CA ASN A 327 -0.90 14.10 -2.63
C ASN A 327 -0.87 13.30 -1.33
N ALA A 328 0.03 12.33 -1.25
CA ALA A 328 0.32 11.64 -0.01
C ALA A 328 1.82 11.45 0.16
N SER A 329 2.27 11.42 1.41
CA SER A 329 3.64 11.04 1.73
C SER A 329 3.65 9.92 2.77
N THR A 330 4.67 9.05 2.73
CA THR A 330 4.84 8.01 3.74
C THR A 330 6.27 7.45 3.71
N THR A 331 6.61 6.60 4.68
CA THR A 331 7.86 5.86 4.61
C THR A 331 7.77 4.73 3.59
N ILE A 332 8.90 4.38 2.96
CA ILE A 332 8.96 3.33 1.92
C ILE A 332 8.28 2.04 2.41
N ASN A 333 8.70 1.53 3.57
CA ASN A 333 8.15 0.29 4.11
C ASN A 333 6.64 0.36 4.44
N LYS A 334 6.18 1.50 4.95
CA LYS A 334 4.75 1.72 5.24
C LYS A 334 3.96 1.78 3.93
N GLY A 335 4.47 2.47 2.90
CA GLY A 335 3.86 2.53 1.58
C GLY A 335 3.75 1.16 0.91
N ILE A 336 4.83 0.39 0.87
CA ILE A 336 4.82 -0.98 0.35
C ILE A 336 3.77 -1.83 1.08
N ARG A 337 3.73 -1.77 2.41
CA ARG A 337 2.74 -2.51 3.21
C ARG A 337 1.31 -2.03 2.96
N TYR A 338 1.09 -0.74 2.79
CA TYR A 338 -0.23 -0.17 2.52
C TYR A 338 -0.80 -0.69 1.21
N PHE A 339 -0.01 -0.61 0.14
CA PHE A 339 -0.42 -1.06 -1.19
C PHE A 339 -0.35 -2.59 -1.39
N SER A 340 0.32 -3.35 -0.48
CA SER A 340 0.38 -4.81 -0.57
C SER A 340 -0.99 -5.49 -0.54
N LYS A 341 -2.01 -4.82 -0.03
CA LYS A 341 -3.39 -5.30 0.01
C LYS A 341 -4.08 -5.32 -1.36
N VAL A 342 -3.54 -4.59 -2.34
CA VAL A 342 -4.18 -4.30 -3.63
C VAL A 342 -3.20 -4.32 -4.82
N LEU A 343 -2.15 -5.13 -4.72
CA LEU A 343 -1.09 -5.20 -5.75
C LEU A 343 -1.64 -5.53 -7.14
N THR A 344 -2.65 -6.38 -7.21
CA THR A 344 -3.29 -6.81 -8.46
C THR A 344 -4.54 -6.00 -8.84
N ASP A 345 -5.04 -5.14 -7.95
CA ASP A 345 -6.30 -4.40 -8.15
C ASP A 345 -6.12 -3.09 -8.91
N GLY A 346 -4.89 -2.75 -9.28
CA GLY A 346 -4.57 -1.66 -10.20
C GLY A 346 -4.31 -0.26 -9.64
N PRO A 347 -4.40 0.06 -8.32
CA PRO A 347 -4.09 1.41 -7.83
C PRO A 347 -2.66 1.84 -8.12
N ILE A 348 -1.67 0.93 -7.95
CA ILE A 348 -0.25 1.23 -8.16
C ILE A 348 0.03 1.77 -9.56
N SER A 349 -0.62 1.22 -10.58
CA SER A 349 -0.42 1.68 -11.95
C SER A 349 -0.96 3.11 -12.20
N ARG A 350 -1.96 3.57 -11.41
CA ARG A 350 -2.67 4.84 -11.57
C ARG A 350 -2.11 5.99 -10.74
N ILE A 351 -1.24 5.68 -9.78
CA ILE A 351 -0.61 6.66 -8.90
C ILE A 351 0.78 6.96 -9.44
N ASN A 352 1.17 8.23 -9.46
CA ASN A 352 2.55 8.65 -9.71
C ASN A 352 3.35 8.51 -8.41
N PHE A 353 4.42 7.74 -8.45
CA PHE A 353 5.31 7.60 -7.30
C PHE A 353 6.60 8.41 -7.50
N CYS A 354 7.06 8.99 -6.40
CA CYS A 354 8.36 9.63 -6.33
C CYS A 354 9.05 9.30 -5.00
N THR A 355 10.35 9.55 -4.94
CA THR A 355 11.17 9.27 -3.76
C THR A 355 12.16 10.39 -3.50
N ILE A 356 12.73 10.40 -2.30
CA ILE A 356 13.87 11.23 -1.93
C ILE A 356 15.02 10.27 -1.63
N PRO A 357 16.16 10.39 -2.30
CA PRO A 357 17.35 9.59 -1.99
C PRO A 357 17.75 9.72 -0.52
N GLU A 358 18.30 8.66 0.03
CA GLU A 358 18.85 8.69 1.37
C GLU A 358 20.09 9.59 1.40
N ARG A 359 20.16 10.45 2.42
CA ARG A 359 21.30 11.34 2.58
C ARG A 359 22.45 10.61 3.24
N GLU A 360 23.67 10.99 2.89
CA GLU A 360 24.86 10.51 3.60
C GLU A 360 24.80 10.85 5.09
N ILE A 361 25.36 9.97 5.91
CA ILE A 361 25.45 10.20 7.36
C ILE A 361 26.34 11.41 7.61
N GLY A 362 25.82 12.40 8.34
CA GLY A 362 26.54 13.64 8.61
C GLY A 362 26.41 14.72 7.52
N ALA A 363 25.65 14.47 6.45
CA ALA A 363 25.38 15.50 5.44
C ALA A 363 24.68 16.73 6.05
N GLU A 364 25.04 17.92 5.55
CA GLU A 364 24.45 19.18 5.98
C GLU A 364 22.93 19.21 5.74
N MET A 365 22.23 19.94 6.61
CA MET A 365 20.78 20.12 6.46
C MET A 365 20.50 20.95 5.20
N PRO A 366 19.64 20.49 4.29
CA PRO A 366 19.25 21.28 3.12
C PRO A 366 18.53 22.57 3.49
N VAL A 367 18.95 23.69 2.89
CA VAL A 367 18.41 25.02 3.18
C VAL A 367 17.49 25.45 2.04
N TYR A 368 16.27 25.88 2.39
CA TYR A 368 15.28 26.38 1.43
C TYR A 368 15.51 27.87 1.15
N GLY A 369 15.15 28.32 -0.04
CA GLY A 369 14.98 29.71 -0.34
C GLY A 369 13.70 30.30 0.27
N THR A 370 13.38 31.54 -0.11
CA THR A 370 12.21 32.25 0.41
C THR A 370 11.11 32.34 -0.64
N TYR A 371 9.92 31.90 -0.27
CA TYR A 371 8.70 32.07 -1.06
C TYR A 371 8.05 33.43 -0.74
N ASP A 372 8.48 34.46 -1.44
CA ASP A 372 8.04 35.85 -1.23
C ASP A 372 6.81 36.22 -2.09
N ASP A 373 6.42 37.49 -2.05
CA ASP A 373 5.30 37.99 -2.85
C ASP A 373 5.62 37.98 -4.35
N THR A 374 6.88 38.18 -4.74
CA THR A 374 7.33 38.10 -6.15
C THR A 374 7.11 36.69 -6.69
N PHE A 375 7.38 35.66 -5.87
CA PHE A 375 7.09 34.29 -6.24
C PHE A 375 5.59 34.07 -6.51
N ARG A 376 4.72 34.62 -5.65
CA ARG A 376 3.26 34.53 -5.84
C ARG A 376 2.79 35.26 -7.10
N GLU A 377 3.33 36.45 -7.35
CA GLU A 377 3.02 37.22 -8.56
C GLU A 377 3.43 36.46 -9.84
N ASN A 378 4.59 35.80 -9.83
CA ASN A 378 5.06 34.99 -10.96
C ASN A 378 4.24 33.70 -11.15
N LEU A 379 3.70 33.11 -10.06
CA LEU A 379 2.86 31.91 -10.15
C LEU A 379 1.44 32.22 -10.64
N LYS A 380 0.93 33.40 -10.31
CA LYS A 380 -0.46 33.78 -10.55
C LYS A 380 -0.94 33.61 -12.01
N PRO A 381 -0.22 34.03 -13.06
CA PRO A 381 -0.66 33.84 -14.44
C PRO A 381 -0.90 32.37 -14.82
N TYR A 382 -0.07 31.46 -14.33
CA TYR A 382 -0.22 30.02 -14.59
C TYR A 382 -1.49 29.47 -13.96
N ILE A 383 -1.79 29.87 -12.72
CA ILE A 383 -3.02 29.48 -12.03
C ILE A 383 -4.27 30.07 -12.72
N GLU A 384 -4.20 31.33 -13.19
CA GLU A 384 -5.28 31.94 -13.94
C GLU A 384 -5.54 31.22 -15.27
N HIS A 385 -4.52 30.81 -16.00
CA HIS A 385 -4.69 30.02 -17.23
C HIS A 385 -5.38 28.68 -16.97
N LEU A 386 -4.99 27.98 -15.90
CA LEU A 386 -5.62 26.71 -15.50
C LEU A 386 -7.09 26.91 -15.11
N ASN A 387 -7.42 27.96 -14.34
CA ASN A 387 -8.78 28.26 -13.91
C ASN A 387 -9.70 28.68 -15.07
N MET A 388 -9.17 29.31 -16.14
CA MET A 388 -9.92 29.75 -17.30
C MET A 388 -10.12 28.67 -18.36
N ALA A 389 -9.36 27.56 -18.28
CA ALA A 389 -9.45 26.48 -19.23
C ALA A 389 -10.78 25.75 -19.14
N SER A 390 -11.40 25.45 -20.28
CA SER A 390 -12.63 24.66 -20.36
C SER A 390 -12.80 24.04 -21.75
N GLY A 391 -13.59 22.96 -21.82
CA GLY A 391 -13.83 22.21 -23.06
C GLY A 391 -12.66 21.31 -23.44
N THR A 392 -12.71 20.73 -24.63
CA THR A 392 -11.67 19.83 -25.14
C THR A 392 -10.50 20.64 -25.67
N ILE A 393 -9.33 20.48 -25.07
CA ILE A 393 -8.09 21.16 -25.44
C ILE A 393 -7.21 20.19 -26.24
N ASN A 394 -6.84 20.59 -27.43
CA ASN A 394 -5.92 19.85 -28.27
C ASN A 394 -4.48 20.31 -27.99
N CYS A 395 -3.61 19.35 -27.67
CA CYS A 395 -2.18 19.54 -27.54
C CYS A 395 -1.45 18.52 -28.43
N PRO A 396 -1.21 18.84 -29.70
CA PRO A 396 -0.61 17.90 -30.65
C PRO A 396 0.77 17.40 -30.22
N GLU A 397 1.55 18.27 -29.60
CA GLU A 397 2.89 17.92 -29.11
C GLU A 397 2.84 16.91 -27.97
N ALA A 398 1.92 17.09 -27.02
CA ALA A 398 1.72 16.11 -25.94
C ALA A 398 1.21 14.77 -26.49
N PHE A 399 0.34 14.79 -27.49
CA PHE A 399 -0.16 13.59 -28.16
C PHE A 399 1.00 12.85 -28.88
N ALA A 400 1.83 13.55 -29.65
CA ALA A 400 2.99 12.99 -30.32
C ALA A 400 4.02 12.42 -29.33
N LEU A 401 4.24 13.14 -28.21
CA LEU A 401 5.10 12.67 -27.13
C LEU A 401 4.57 11.37 -26.50
N ALA A 402 3.27 11.29 -26.23
CA ALA A 402 2.65 10.08 -25.67
C ALA A 402 2.80 8.87 -26.62
N GLN A 403 2.66 9.06 -27.95
CA GLN A 403 2.91 7.99 -28.92
C GLN A 403 4.37 7.53 -28.88
N LYS A 404 5.32 8.45 -28.87
CA LYS A 404 6.76 8.15 -28.82
C LYS A 404 7.13 7.40 -27.54
N LEU A 405 6.67 7.86 -26.38
CA LEU A 405 6.91 7.18 -25.09
C LEU A 405 6.28 5.79 -25.03
N LYS A 406 5.08 5.61 -25.60
CA LYS A 406 4.44 4.29 -25.71
C LYS A 406 5.29 3.31 -26.52
N GLU A 407 5.86 3.74 -27.65
CA GLU A 407 6.72 2.90 -28.48
C GLU A 407 8.02 2.54 -27.73
N GLU A 408 8.67 3.51 -27.11
CA GLU A 408 9.87 3.30 -26.31
C GLU A 408 9.63 2.31 -25.14
N ASN A 409 8.52 2.46 -24.43
CA ASN A 409 8.14 1.56 -23.36
C ASN A 409 7.87 0.13 -23.86
N ALA A 410 7.22 0.00 -25.02
CA ALA A 410 6.96 -1.30 -25.64
C ALA A 410 8.26 -1.98 -26.09
N ASP A 411 9.22 -1.22 -26.62
CA ASP A 411 10.54 -1.72 -27.00
C ASP A 411 11.32 -2.19 -25.76
N PHE A 412 11.33 -1.40 -24.70
CA PHE A 412 11.97 -1.79 -23.45
C PHE A 412 11.34 -3.05 -22.85
N ALA A 413 10.00 -3.13 -22.82
CA ALA A 413 9.29 -4.30 -22.32
C ALA A 413 9.62 -5.58 -23.13
N ARG A 414 9.74 -5.45 -24.47
CA ARG A 414 10.16 -6.56 -25.34
C ARG A 414 11.60 -6.98 -25.09
N MET A 415 12.53 -6.03 -24.93
CA MET A 415 13.93 -6.35 -24.65
C MET A 415 14.12 -6.97 -23.26
N SER A 416 13.44 -6.45 -22.26
CA SER A 416 13.55 -6.93 -20.87
C SER A 416 12.69 -8.16 -20.59
N GLN A 417 11.72 -8.50 -21.45
CA GLN A 417 10.71 -9.56 -21.23
C GLN A 417 9.98 -9.39 -19.88
N ASP A 418 9.79 -8.14 -19.44
CA ASP A 418 9.18 -7.81 -18.15
C ASP A 418 7.71 -7.40 -18.31
N ARG A 419 6.82 -8.32 -17.98
CA ARG A 419 5.36 -8.12 -18.07
C ARG A 419 4.86 -7.09 -17.06
N VAL A 420 5.48 -7.03 -15.88
CA VAL A 420 5.10 -6.05 -14.85
C VAL A 420 5.42 -4.65 -15.33
N TYR A 421 6.60 -4.45 -15.92
CA TYR A 421 6.96 -3.17 -16.54
C TYR A 421 5.96 -2.77 -17.64
N GLU A 422 5.66 -3.67 -18.56
CA GLU A 422 4.69 -3.42 -19.63
C GLU A 422 3.34 -2.95 -19.07
N ASN A 423 2.78 -3.68 -18.09
CA ASN A 423 1.49 -3.35 -17.48
C ASN A 423 1.49 -2.00 -16.75
N LEU A 424 2.60 -1.65 -16.10
CA LEU A 424 2.72 -0.38 -15.38
C LEU A 424 2.94 0.80 -16.35
N SER A 425 3.65 0.60 -17.44
CA SER A 425 4.00 1.65 -18.41
C SER A 425 2.78 2.22 -19.14
N PHE A 426 1.73 1.44 -19.39
CA PHE A 426 0.52 1.94 -20.03
C PHE A 426 -0.11 3.13 -19.29
N ARG A 427 -0.23 3.03 -17.97
CA ARG A 427 -0.82 4.11 -17.17
C ARG A 427 0.19 5.19 -16.79
N ALA A 428 1.47 4.86 -16.69
CA ALA A 428 2.52 5.86 -16.55
C ALA A 428 2.54 6.80 -17.77
N ASN A 429 2.29 6.28 -18.96
CA ASN A 429 2.17 7.08 -20.17
C ASN A 429 0.96 8.02 -20.14
N VAL A 430 -0.21 7.57 -19.67
CA VAL A 430 -1.37 8.45 -19.45
C VAL A 430 -1.04 9.58 -18.47
N ILE A 431 -0.39 9.24 -17.35
CA ILE A 431 0.03 10.23 -16.34
C ILE A 431 1.01 11.26 -16.96
N ALA A 432 1.97 10.79 -17.73
CA ALA A 432 2.94 11.64 -18.45
C ALA A 432 2.23 12.58 -19.44
N TYR A 433 1.31 12.04 -20.23
CA TYR A 433 0.49 12.82 -21.16
C TYR A 433 -0.31 13.92 -20.44
N LEU A 434 -1.00 13.57 -19.35
CA LEU A 434 -1.78 14.55 -18.58
C LEU A 434 -0.90 15.63 -17.95
N LYS A 435 0.31 15.30 -17.49
CA LYS A 435 1.29 16.30 -17.02
C LYS A 435 1.70 17.25 -18.13
N ALA A 436 1.97 16.76 -19.34
CA ALA A 436 2.28 17.59 -20.49
C ALA A 436 1.12 18.55 -20.81
N CYS A 437 -0.12 18.06 -20.81
CA CYS A 437 -1.31 18.86 -21.03
C CYS A 437 -1.51 19.94 -19.94
N VAL A 438 -1.28 19.61 -18.67
CA VAL A 438 -1.35 20.58 -17.57
C VAL A 438 -0.33 21.69 -17.75
N LEU A 439 0.92 21.37 -18.11
CA LEU A 439 1.96 22.37 -18.38
C LEU A 439 1.63 23.25 -19.60
N TYR A 440 1.12 22.63 -20.66
CA TYR A 440 0.67 23.35 -21.86
C TYR A 440 -0.42 24.36 -21.54
N VAL A 441 -1.46 23.95 -20.82
CA VAL A 441 -2.56 24.84 -20.42
C VAL A 441 -2.07 25.93 -19.47
N ALA A 442 -1.26 25.58 -18.47
CA ALA A 442 -0.70 26.55 -17.53
C ALA A 442 0.11 27.64 -18.24
N ASN A 443 0.80 27.28 -19.32
CA ASN A 443 1.54 28.24 -20.17
C ASN A 443 0.67 28.94 -21.24
N GLY A 444 -0.64 29.05 -21.00
CA GLY A 444 -1.57 29.72 -21.93
C GLY A 444 -1.74 29.00 -23.27
N CYS A 445 -1.75 27.68 -23.25
CA CYS A 445 -1.83 26.80 -24.43
C CYS A 445 -0.66 27.03 -25.40
N GLN A 446 0.54 27.29 -24.89
CA GLN A 446 1.78 27.40 -25.67
C GLN A 446 2.74 26.30 -25.23
N TRP A 447 3.24 25.53 -26.20
CA TRP A 447 4.22 24.49 -25.95
C TRP A 447 5.60 25.07 -25.65
N GLU A 448 6.24 24.58 -24.59
CA GLU A 448 7.66 24.84 -24.30
C GLU A 448 8.48 23.60 -24.68
N SER A 449 9.66 23.81 -25.29
CA SER A 449 10.54 22.71 -25.74
C SER A 449 11.00 21.82 -24.60
N GLU A 450 11.12 22.38 -23.41
CA GLU A 450 11.55 21.72 -22.18
C GLU A 450 10.52 20.72 -21.64
N ILE A 451 9.25 20.82 -22.06
CA ILE A 451 8.18 19.91 -21.62
C ILE A 451 8.49 18.46 -22.04
N GLU A 452 9.01 18.25 -23.27
CA GLU A 452 9.28 16.89 -23.75
C GLU A 452 10.28 16.16 -22.86
N GLU A 453 11.44 16.76 -22.60
CA GLU A 453 12.51 16.14 -21.81
C GLU A 453 12.07 15.95 -20.35
N PHE A 454 11.40 16.94 -19.79
CA PHE A 454 10.87 16.88 -18.42
C PHE A 454 9.82 15.79 -18.23
N VAL A 455 8.85 15.69 -19.12
CA VAL A 455 7.78 14.69 -19.04
C VAL A 455 8.32 13.27 -19.24
N ARG A 456 9.25 13.08 -20.17
CA ARG A 456 9.97 11.82 -20.37
C ARG A 456 10.70 11.40 -19.09
N TRP A 457 11.47 12.30 -18.51
CA TRP A 457 12.13 12.06 -17.23
C TRP A 457 11.12 11.70 -16.13
N SER A 458 10.04 12.44 -16.04
CA SER A 458 9.00 12.23 -15.02
C SER A 458 8.33 10.87 -15.14
N GLU A 459 8.07 10.37 -16.37
CA GLU A 459 7.56 9.02 -16.60
C GLU A 459 8.57 7.95 -16.19
N GLN A 460 9.82 8.11 -16.61
CA GLN A 460 10.91 7.18 -16.26
C GLN A 460 11.13 7.12 -14.74
N TYR A 461 11.04 8.26 -14.05
CA TYR A 461 11.19 8.34 -12.61
C TYR A 461 10.03 7.62 -11.87
N ASP A 462 8.80 7.81 -12.34
CA ASP A 462 7.63 7.10 -11.82
C ASP A 462 7.76 5.59 -12.02
N LEU A 463 8.12 5.14 -13.22
CA LEU A 463 8.37 3.73 -13.52
C LEU A 463 9.51 3.15 -12.69
N TYR A 464 10.60 3.90 -12.52
CA TYR A 464 11.69 3.52 -11.62
C TYR A 464 11.18 3.25 -10.20
N CYS A 465 10.39 4.16 -9.62
CA CYS A 465 9.84 3.98 -8.28
C CYS A 465 8.88 2.77 -8.21
N LYS A 466 8.01 2.59 -9.19
CA LYS A 466 7.08 1.46 -9.27
C LYS A 466 7.82 0.12 -9.36
N MET A 467 8.84 0.04 -10.20
CA MET A 467 9.64 -1.18 -10.37
C MET A 467 10.48 -1.47 -9.13
N ARG A 468 11.14 -0.46 -8.56
CA ARG A 468 11.97 -0.63 -7.36
C ARG A 468 11.17 -1.09 -6.16
N PHE A 469 10.02 -0.47 -5.89
CA PHE A 469 9.30 -0.68 -4.64
C PHE A 469 8.21 -1.76 -4.71
N PHE A 470 7.66 -2.04 -5.89
CA PHE A 470 6.48 -2.90 -5.99
C PHE A 470 6.64 -4.11 -6.91
N ARG A 471 7.62 -4.14 -7.81
CA ARG A 471 7.78 -5.22 -8.80
C ARG A 471 7.75 -6.61 -8.18
N ASP A 472 8.61 -6.86 -7.20
CA ASP A 472 8.74 -8.18 -6.59
C ASP A 472 7.48 -8.60 -5.84
N ALA A 473 6.82 -7.65 -5.20
CA ALA A 473 5.55 -7.88 -4.52
C ALA A 473 4.43 -8.21 -5.51
N ILE A 474 4.38 -7.54 -6.68
CA ILE A 474 3.41 -7.81 -7.75
C ILE A 474 3.65 -9.23 -8.32
N VAL A 475 4.88 -9.56 -8.69
CA VAL A 475 5.24 -10.88 -9.22
C VAL A 475 4.85 -11.99 -8.24
N LYS A 476 5.18 -11.80 -6.95
CA LYS A 476 4.81 -12.76 -5.91
C LYS A 476 3.29 -12.91 -5.76
N SER A 477 2.56 -11.81 -5.77
CA SER A 477 1.10 -11.79 -5.66
C SER A 477 0.42 -12.49 -6.86
N GLU A 478 0.93 -12.28 -8.08
CA GLU A 478 0.44 -12.97 -9.28
C GLU A 478 0.68 -14.47 -9.20
N GLN A 479 1.86 -14.89 -8.74
CA GLN A 479 2.18 -16.32 -8.53
C GLN A 479 1.32 -16.96 -7.45
N GLU A 480 1.07 -16.26 -6.34
CA GLU A 480 0.17 -16.70 -5.26
C GLU A 480 -1.29 -16.72 -5.74
N GLY A 481 -1.71 -15.75 -6.53
CA GLY A 481 -3.02 -15.71 -7.18
C GLY A 481 -3.29 -16.91 -8.07
N VAL A 482 -2.30 -17.33 -8.84
CA VAL A 482 -2.35 -18.56 -9.64
C VAL A 482 -2.45 -19.80 -8.73
N LYS A 483 -1.74 -19.82 -7.59
CA LYS A 483 -1.84 -20.90 -6.59
C LYS A 483 -3.19 -20.87 -5.85
N SER A 484 -3.74 -19.69 -5.56
CA SER A 484 -5.01 -19.55 -4.83
C SER A 484 -6.24 -19.82 -5.71
N SER A 485 -6.15 -19.63 -7.02
CA SER A 485 -7.21 -20.06 -7.96
C SER A 485 -7.36 -21.60 -8.01
N LYS A 486 -6.40 -22.33 -7.47
CA LYS A 486 -6.47 -23.78 -7.19
C LYS A 486 -7.18 -24.12 -5.86
N ARG A 487 -7.80 -23.17 -5.16
CA ARG A 487 -8.72 -23.42 -4.03
C ARG A 487 -10.05 -23.99 -4.52
N GLY A 488 -9.99 -25.13 -5.16
CA GLY A 488 -11.17 -25.88 -5.58
C GLY A 488 -11.03 -27.34 -5.15
N PRO A 489 -12.04 -28.14 -5.40
CA PRO A 489 -11.97 -29.58 -5.20
C PRO A 489 -10.80 -30.24 -5.95
N SER A 490 -10.22 -29.56 -6.94
CA SER A 490 -9.09 -30.02 -7.72
C SER A 490 -7.84 -30.38 -6.91
N ASN A 491 -7.55 -29.73 -5.79
CA ASN A 491 -6.36 -30.07 -5.01
C ASN A 491 -6.52 -31.41 -4.25
N MET A 492 -7.71 -31.70 -3.73
CA MET A 492 -7.98 -33.01 -3.13
C MET A 492 -8.24 -34.09 -4.16
N LEU A 493 -8.92 -33.75 -5.26
CA LEU A 493 -9.16 -34.70 -6.35
C LEU A 493 -7.87 -35.14 -7.02
N GLN A 494 -6.84 -34.30 -7.07
CA GLN A 494 -5.52 -34.65 -7.62
C GLN A 494 -4.73 -35.63 -6.74
N LEU A 495 -5.07 -35.66 -5.45
CA LEU A 495 -4.43 -36.56 -4.47
C LEU A 495 -5.18 -37.87 -4.32
N LEU A 496 -6.41 -37.96 -4.85
CA LEU A 496 -7.20 -39.17 -4.87
C LEU A 496 -6.93 -39.94 -6.18
N PRO A 497 -6.96 -41.27 -6.15
CA PRO A 497 -6.90 -42.09 -7.38
C PRO A 497 -8.12 -41.79 -8.27
N ASN A 498 -8.03 -42.17 -9.57
CA ASN A 498 -9.13 -41.94 -10.52
C ASN A 498 -10.46 -42.58 -10.09
N GLU A 499 -10.37 -43.70 -9.40
CA GLU A 499 -11.49 -44.34 -8.72
C GLU A 499 -11.18 -44.43 -7.24
N PHE A 500 -12.07 -43.87 -6.39
CA PHE A 500 -11.88 -43.84 -4.96
C PHE A 500 -13.19 -44.10 -4.21
N SER A 501 -13.06 -44.67 -3.03
CA SER A 501 -14.16 -44.88 -2.11
C SER A 501 -14.36 -43.66 -1.18
N TYR A 502 -15.55 -43.59 -0.55
CA TYR A 502 -15.83 -42.62 0.48
C TYR A 502 -14.78 -42.63 1.62
N GLN A 503 -14.37 -43.84 2.03
CA GLN A 503 -13.38 -44.02 3.08
C GLN A 503 -12.01 -43.46 2.71
N GLN A 504 -11.57 -43.65 1.47
CA GLN A 504 -10.31 -43.05 0.98
C GLN A 504 -10.35 -41.53 0.96
N ALA A 505 -11.48 -40.94 0.57
CA ALA A 505 -11.64 -39.48 0.62
C ALA A 505 -11.71 -38.96 2.08
N GLU A 506 -12.29 -39.70 3.00
CA GLU A 506 -12.33 -39.39 4.42
C GLU A 506 -10.95 -39.50 5.06
N GLN A 507 -10.21 -40.56 4.73
CA GLN A 507 -8.83 -40.73 5.19
C GLN A 507 -7.93 -39.61 4.69
N LEU A 508 -7.97 -39.27 3.41
CA LEU A 508 -7.20 -38.17 2.85
C LEU A 508 -7.52 -36.83 3.55
N ARG A 509 -8.78 -36.58 3.89
CA ARG A 509 -9.15 -35.39 4.68
C ARG A 509 -8.52 -35.42 6.07
N SER A 510 -8.52 -36.56 6.72
CA SER A 510 -7.88 -36.76 8.02
C SER A 510 -6.38 -36.52 7.94
N ASP A 511 -5.71 -37.07 6.91
CA ASP A 511 -4.27 -36.92 6.70
C ASP A 511 -3.87 -35.46 6.39
N LEU A 512 -4.77 -34.71 5.78
CA LEU A 512 -4.62 -33.26 5.54
C LEU A 512 -5.02 -32.39 6.73
N GLY A 513 -5.40 -32.98 7.88
CA GLY A 513 -5.84 -32.26 9.08
C GLY A 513 -7.19 -31.56 8.93
N LEU A 514 -8.03 -31.96 7.98
CA LEU A 514 -9.35 -31.38 7.72
C LEU A 514 -10.45 -32.13 8.46
N ASP A 515 -11.55 -31.44 8.81
CA ASP A 515 -12.71 -32.05 9.44
C ASP A 515 -13.35 -33.12 8.52
N THR A 516 -13.39 -34.37 9.00
CA THR A 516 -13.95 -35.51 8.25
C THR A 516 -15.47 -35.47 8.14
N LYS A 517 -16.18 -34.80 9.08
CA LYS A 517 -17.65 -34.66 9.04
C LYS A 517 -18.16 -33.99 7.76
N GLY A 518 -17.32 -33.16 7.13
CA GLY A 518 -17.62 -32.50 5.87
C GLY A 518 -17.49 -33.36 4.60
N THR A 519 -16.96 -34.59 4.67
CA THR A 519 -16.64 -35.41 3.49
C THR A 519 -17.86 -35.73 2.63
N ARG A 520 -19.00 -36.10 3.25
CA ARG A 520 -20.25 -36.37 2.51
C ARG A 520 -20.73 -35.17 1.71
N ARG A 521 -20.72 -33.99 2.32
CA ARG A 521 -21.14 -32.75 1.67
C ARG A 521 -20.19 -32.35 0.52
N MET A 522 -18.91 -32.56 0.71
CA MET A 522 -17.89 -32.31 -0.30
C MET A 522 -18.10 -33.22 -1.53
N ILE A 523 -18.23 -34.52 -1.34
CA ILE A 523 -18.46 -35.49 -2.42
C ILE A 523 -19.77 -35.17 -3.15
N ALA A 524 -20.87 -34.90 -2.42
CA ALA A 524 -22.13 -34.50 -3.01
C ALA A 524 -22.00 -33.24 -3.89
N THR A 525 -21.20 -32.25 -3.42
CA THR A 525 -20.91 -31.04 -4.22
C THR A 525 -20.12 -31.37 -5.47
N TRP A 526 -19.13 -32.27 -5.41
CA TRP A 526 -18.34 -32.69 -6.56
C TRP A 526 -19.19 -33.43 -7.61
N VAL A 527 -20.10 -34.30 -7.17
CA VAL A 527 -21.07 -34.96 -8.06
C VAL A 527 -22.00 -33.94 -8.71
N PHE A 528 -22.57 -33.02 -7.90
CA PHE A 528 -23.45 -31.96 -8.41
C PHE A 528 -22.77 -31.07 -9.46
N ARG A 529 -21.49 -30.74 -9.23
CA ARG A 529 -20.68 -29.93 -10.16
C ARG A 529 -20.08 -30.74 -11.31
N LYS A 530 -20.38 -32.04 -11.41
CA LYS A 530 -19.87 -32.95 -12.42
C LYS A 530 -18.34 -33.09 -12.45
N TYR A 531 -17.67 -32.90 -11.31
CA TYR A 531 -16.25 -33.17 -11.17
C TYR A 531 -15.94 -34.64 -11.02
N ILE A 532 -16.88 -35.41 -10.48
CA ILE A 532 -16.81 -36.86 -10.34
C ILE A 532 -18.17 -37.50 -10.72
N VAL A 533 -18.15 -38.73 -11.09
CA VAL A 533 -19.33 -39.56 -11.41
C VAL A 533 -19.37 -40.71 -10.40
N LYS A 534 -20.55 -41.03 -9.92
CA LYS A 534 -20.74 -42.21 -9.07
C LYS A 534 -20.67 -43.45 -9.96
N VAL A 535 -19.73 -44.36 -9.67
CA VAL A 535 -19.64 -45.66 -10.27
C VAL A 535 -20.33 -46.64 -9.31
N GLU A 536 -21.26 -47.46 -9.80
CA GLU A 536 -21.97 -48.45 -9.00
C GLU A 536 -21.10 -49.66 -8.68
#